data_3090005c69118c6c9d9995a78da8e1bb
#
_entry.id   3090005c69118c6c9d9995a78da8e1bb
#
_cell.length_a   1.000
_cell.length_b   1.000
_cell.length_c   1.000
_cell.angle_alpha   90.00
_cell.angle_beta   90.00
_cell.angle_gamma   90.00
#
_symmetry.space_group_name_H-M   'P 1'
#
loop_
_entity.id
_entity.type
_entity.pdbx_description
1 polymer ?
#
loop_
_entity_poly.entity_id
_entity_poly.type
_entity_poly.pdbx_seq_one_letter_code
_entity_poly.pdbx_strand_id
1 'polypeptide(L)'
;MKKLSILKNLFIIFATSGLTTFDFINRPLLAIPEPITVAVTKVLDRSNAPWFRKSFEDKFKTILSTELASAGHFIVIERDPEALKELRSESSLFEAMGDFKEIELVKPKYIIRAVLSDYEDNYVSFDLKVINVKTAAIAYSRSIEGKVSNVLKKQSIKINNNSFSYKEEVEVFKKTVPSRAIRAAINEIAGYLDCVLYLKDDCIAEYQAKEERRKRSNDTLDFF
;
A
#
# COMPACT_ATOMS: atom_id res chain seq x y z
N MET A 1 -35.73 -24.28 81.51
CA MET A 1 -36.23 -23.37 80.51
C MET A 1 -35.13 -22.46 80.07
N LYS A 2 -34.28 -22.80 79.11
CA LYS A 2 -33.27 -22.01 78.43
C LYS A 2 -32.55 -22.93 77.47
N LYS A 3 -33.08 -23.17 76.29
CA LYS A 3 -32.40 -23.77 75.19
C LYS A 3 -33.16 -23.41 73.90
N LEU A 4 -32.88 -22.32 73.27
CA LEU A 4 -33.20 -22.07 71.85
C LEU A 4 -32.65 -20.69 71.43
N SER A 5 -31.37 -20.56 71.29
CA SER A 5 -30.80 -19.29 70.75
C SER A 5 -29.38 -19.48 70.15
N ILE A 6 -29.03 -20.62 69.57
CA ILE A 6 -27.70 -20.82 68.99
C ILE A 6 -27.78 -21.29 67.56
N LEU A 7 -28.91 -21.20 66.89
CA LEU A 7 -29.01 -21.72 65.50
C LEU A 7 -29.47 -20.65 64.49
N LYS A 8 -29.18 -19.36 64.71
CA LYS A 8 -29.55 -18.28 63.76
C LYS A 8 -28.40 -17.53 63.13
N ASN A 9 -27.15 -17.84 63.45
CA ASN A 9 -26.00 -17.08 62.92
C ASN A 9 -25.08 -17.86 61.99
N LEU A 10 -25.53 -18.99 61.41
CA LEU A 10 -24.67 -19.77 60.50
C LEU A 10 -25.17 -19.80 59.04
N PHE A 11 -26.03 -18.87 58.62
CA PHE A 11 -26.60 -18.91 57.27
C PHE A 11 -26.39 -17.63 56.45
N ILE A 12 -25.48 -16.73 56.83
CA ILE A 12 -25.27 -15.45 56.13
C ILE A 12 -23.84 -15.29 55.57
N ILE A 13 -23.03 -16.35 55.41
CA ILE A 13 -21.67 -16.21 54.88
C ILE A 13 -21.48 -16.92 53.53
N PHE A 14 -22.51 -17.36 52.85
CA PHE A 14 -22.34 -18.03 51.52
C PHE A 14 -23.01 -17.35 50.34
N ALA A 15 -23.31 -16.05 50.41
CA ALA A 15 -24.00 -15.34 49.32
C ALA A 15 -23.22 -14.18 48.72
N THR A 16 -21.88 -14.08 48.84
CA THR A 16 -21.11 -12.98 48.24
C THR A 16 -19.90 -13.40 47.41
N SER A 17 -19.79 -14.65 47.00
CA SER A 17 -18.69 -15.11 46.13
C SER A 17 -19.15 -15.61 44.77
N GLY A 18 -20.09 -14.96 44.14
CA GLY A 18 -20.63 -15.46 42.88
C GLY A 18 -21.18 -14.43 41.94
N LEU A 19 -20.47 -13.36 41.63
CA LEU A 19 -20.82 -12.48 40.47
C LEU A 19 -19.65 -11.62 40.07
N THR A 20 -18.54 -12.21 39.67
CA THR A 20 -17.50 -11.56 38.86
C THR A 20 -17.31 -12.34 37.58
N THR A 21 -18.37 -12.58 36.87
CA THR A 21 -18.29 -13.18 35.54
C THR A 21 -19.17 -12.39 34.61
N PHE A 22 -18.59 -12.04 33.51
CA PHE A 22 -19.25 -11.55 32.30
C PHE A 22 -19.30 -10.03 32.04
N ASP A 23 -18.15 -9.33 32.25
CA ASP A 23 -17.94 -8.06 31.50
C ASP A 23 -17.12 -8.26 30.20
N PHE A 24 -16.95 -9.53 29.75
CA PHE A 24 -16.18 -9.82 28.51
C PHE A 24 -17.02 -9.79 27.23
N ILE A 25 -18.33 -9.60 27.28
CA ILE A 25 -19.21 -9.79 26.10
C ILE A 25 -19.54 -8.48 25.37
N ASN A 26 -19.22 -7.33 25.94
CA ASN A 26 -19.53 -6.03 25.31
C ASN A 26 -18.28 -5.25 24.80
N ARG A 27 -17.25 -5.95 24.35
CA ARG A 27 -16.31 -5.25 23.46
C ARG A 27 -17.03 -5.12 22.12
N PRO A 28 -17.28 -3.88 21.62
CA PRO A 28 -17.79 -3.72 20.27
C PRO A 28 -16.81 -4.45 19.35
N LEU A 29 -17.27 -5.41 18.57
CA LEU A 29 -16.50 -5.95 17.46
C LEU A 29 -16.05 -4.72 16.67
N LEU A 30 -14.76 -4.43 16.67
CA LEU A 30 -14.20 -3.40 15.82
C LEU A 30 -14.58 -3.80 14.40
N ALA A 31 -15.53 -3.08 13.83
CA ALA A 31 -15.95 -3.31 12.46
C ALA A 31 -14.70 -3.17 11.58
N ILE A 32 -14.29 -4.27 10.94
CA ILE A 32 -13.19 -4.23 9.97
C ILE A 32 -13.66 -3.26 8.88
N PRO A 33 -12.92 -2.17 8.63
CA PRO A 33 -13.33 -1.22 7.60
C PRO A 33 -13.46 -1.91 6.25
N GLU A 34 -14.49 -1.56 5.49
CA GLU A 34 -14.69 -2.15 4.15
C GLU A 34 -13.52 -1.79 3.22
N PRO A 35 -13.07 -2.74 2.37
CA PRO A 35 -12.03 -2.47 1.39
C PRO A 35 -12.43 -1.33 0.45
N ILE A 36 -11.45 -0.51 0.08
CA ILE A 36 -11.66 0.68 -0.74
C ILE A 36 -11.49 0.32 -2.21
N THR A 37 -12.49 0.61 -3.04
CA THR A 37 -12.41 0.40 -4.49
C THR A 37 -11.57 1.49 -5.16
N VAL A 38 -10.53 1.08 -5.88
CA VAL A 38 -9.59 1.97 -6.57
C VAL A 38 -9.37 1.51 -8.02
N ALA A 39 -9.02 2.43 -8.90
CA ALA A 39 -8.55 2.09 -10.25
C ALA A 39 -7.21 2.80 -10.49
N VAL A 40 -6.22 2.07 -10.98
CA VAL A 40 -4.93 2.62 -11.41
C VAL A 40 -5.03 2.98 -12.89
N THR A 41 -4.78 4.25 -13.22
CA THR A 41 -4.76 4.72 -14.60
C THR A 41 -3.36 4.64 -15.19
N LYS A 42 -3.22 5.05 -16.44
CA LYS A 42 -1.92 5.14 -17.12
C LYS A 42 -0.98 6.10 -16.39
N VAL A 43 0.29 5.73 -16.35
CA VAL A 43 1.37 6.61 -15.92
C VAL A 43 1.74 7.51 -17.10
N LEU A 44 1.94 8.78 -16.85
CA LEU A 44 2.40 9.73 -17.85
C LEU A 44 3.87 10.04 -17.63
N ASP A 45 4.60 10.32 -18.70
CA ASP A 45 5.97 10.82 -18.62
C ASP A 45 6.01 12.33 -18.90
N ARG A 46 6.63 13.07 -18.00
CA ARG A 46 6.99 14.50 -18.16
C ARG A 46 8.48 14.75 -18.00
N SER A 47 9.24 13.72 -17.68
CA SER A 47 10.69 13.79 -17.51
C SER A 47 11.45 13.66 -18.83
N ASN A 48 10.76 13.29 -19.93
CA ASN A 48 11.37 12.95 -21.23
C ASN A 48 12.35 11.77 -21.13
N ALA A 49 12.06 10.79 -20.26
CA ALA A 49 12.92 9.65 -20.05
C ALA A 49 13.02 8.78 -21.32
N PRO A 50 14.21 8.52 -21.87
CA PRO A 50 14.37 7.79 -23.14
C PRO A 50 13.95 6.33 -23.06
N TRP A 51 13.86 5.79 -21.84
CA TRP A 51 13.41 4.42 -21.56
C TRP A 51 11.91 4.32 -21.34
N PHE A 52 11.19 5.44 -21.21
CA PHE A 52 9.75 5.43 -20.99
C PHE A 52 9.02 5.05 -22.29
N ARG A 53 8.28 3.97 -22.23
CA ARG A 53 7.53 3.41 -23.37
C ARG A 53 6.19 2.87 -22.87
N LYS A 54 5.26 2.61 -23.79
CA LYS A 54 3.96 2.00 -23.45
C LYS A 54 4.10 0.73 -22.60
N SER A 55 5.07 -0.12 -22.93
CA SER A 55 5.35 -1.34 -22.13
C SER A 55 5.76 -1.05 -20.68
N PHE A 56 6.32 0.12 -20.40
CA PHE A 56 6.62 0.55 -19.06
C PHE A 56 5.35 1.00 -18.32
N GLU A 57 4.47 1.76 -18.99
CA GLU A 57 3.18 2.17 -18.43
C GLU A 57 2.39 0.95 -17.94
N ASP A 58 2.29 -0.09 -18.77
CA ASP A 58 1.55 -1.31 -18.47
C ASP A 58 2.20 -2.06 -17.29
N LYS A 59 3.54 -2.17 -17.28
CA LYS A 59 4.27 -2.78 -16.15
C LYS A 59 4.08 -2.02 -14.85
N PHE A 60 4.16 -0.70 -14.87
CA PHE A 60 3.95 0.13 -13.69
C PHE A 60 2.53 -0.07 -13.15
N LYS A 61 1.53 0.03 -14.02
CA LYS A 61 0.11 -0.22 -13.67
C LYS A 61 -0.05 -1.59 -13.03
N THR A 62 0.51 -2.64 -13.65
CA THR A 62 0.42 -4.01 -13.15
C THR A 62 1.06 -4.14 -11.77
N ILE A 63 2.29 -3.66 -11.59
CA ILE A 63 3.00 -3.77 -10.31
C ILE A 63 2.25 -3.01 -9.21
N LEU A 64 1.84 -1.76 -9.48
CA LEU A 64 1.11 -0.96 -8.49
C LEU A 64 -0.25 -1.59 -8.15
N SER A 65 -0.98 -2.10 -9.13
CA SER A 65 -2.24 -2.82 -8.90
C SER A 65 -2.04 -4.06 -8.03
N THR A 66 -0.97 -4.81 -8.26
CA THR A 66 -0.62 -6.00 -7.48
C THR A 66 -0.25 -5.63 -6.03
N GLU A 67 0.57 -4.61 -5.84
CA GLU A 67 0.95 -4.15 -4.48
C GLU A 67 -0.27 -3.66 -3.69
N LEU A 68 -1.18 -2.92 -4.33
CA LEU A 68 -2.41 -2.47 -3.69
C LEU A 68 -3.36 -3.63 -3.35
N ALA A 69 -3.53 -4.58 -4.26
CA ALA A 69 -4.38 -5.74 -4.02
C ALA A 69 -3.80 -6.63 -2.90
N SER A 70 -2.48 -6.80 -2.85
CA SER A 70 -1.80 -7.61 -1.83
C SER A 70 -1.85 -7.01 -0.42
N ALA A 71 -2.04 -5.69 -0.29
CA ALA A 71 -2.25 -5.04 1.00
C ALA A 71 -3.56 -5.49 1.69
N GLY A 72 -4.52 -6.02 0.94
CA GLY A 72 -5.80 -6.53 1.47
C GLY A 72 -6.82 -5.44 1.82
N HIS A 73 -6.44 -4.17 1.73
CA HIS A 73 -7.29 -3.02 2.05
C HIS A 73 -7.97 -2.40 0.82
N PHE A 74 -7.58 -2.84 -0.38
CA PHE A 74 -8.08 -2.31 -1.65
C PHE A 74 -8.68 -3.37 -2.54
N ILE A 75 -9.78 -3.02 -3.20
CA ILE A 75 -10.31 -3.73 -4.35
C ILE A 75 -9.90 -2.94 -5.59
N VAL A 76 -8.94 -3.48 -6.35
CA VAL A 76 -8.44 -2.84 -7.57
C VAL A 76 -9.36 -3.19 -8.74
N ILE A 77 -10.01 -2.17 -9.30
CA ILE A 77 -10.95 -2.33 -10.42
C ILE A 77 -10.19 -2.27 -11.73
N GLU A 78 -10.31 -3.33 -12.53
CA GLU A 78 -9.71 -3.36 -13.87
C GLU A 78 -10.37 -2.34 -14.81
N ARG A 79 -9.58 -1.62 -15.57
CA ARG A 79 -9.97 -0.59 -16.54
C ARG A 79 -9.28 -0.73 -17.89
N ASP A 80 -8.56 -1.82 -18.08
CA ASP A 80 -7.96 -2.12 -19.37
C ASP A 80 -9.07 -2.54 -20.37
N PRO A 81 -9.17 -1.87 -21.54
CA PRO A 81 -10.21 -2.20 -22.50
C PRO A 81 -10.11 -3.63 -23.06
N GLU A 82 -8.89 -4.16 -23.21
CA GLU A 82 -8.66 -5.50 -23.73
C GLU A 82 -9.09 -6.54 -22.69
N ALA A 83 -8.64 -6.38 -21.43
CA ALA A 83 -9.07 -7.24 -20.34
C ALA A 83 -10.60 -7.22 -20.13
N LEU A 84 -11.24 -6.04 -20.21
CA LEU A 84 -12.69 -5.93 -20.10
C LEU A 84 -13.42 -6.57 -21.28
N LYS A 85 -12.84 -6.55 -22.49
CA LYS A 85 -13.37 -7.24 -23.65
C LYS A 85 -13.32 -8.76 -23.47
N GLU A 86 -12.20 -9.29 -22.97
CA GLU A 86 -12.06 -10.71 -22.65
C GLU A 86 -13.09 -11.16 -21.62
N LEU A 87 -13.22 -10.43 -20.52
CA LEU A 87 -14.20 -10.72 -19.48
C LEU A 87 -15.64 -10.74 -20.01
N ARG A 88 -15.99 -9.80 -20.90
CA ARG A 88 -17.32 -9.78 -21.53
C ARG A 88 -17.53 -10.97 -22.49
N SER A 89 -16.48 -11.35 -23.21
CA SER A 89 -16.52 -12.53 -24.10
C SER A 89 -16.75 -13.80 -23.29
N GLU A 90 -16.03 -13.97 -22.19
CA GLU A 90 -16.22 -15.09 -21.25
C GLU A 90 -17.64 -15.10 -20.67
N SER A 91 -18.13 -13.95 -20.17
CA SER A 91 -19.48 -13.88 -19.59
C SER A 91 -20.57 -14.24 -20.59
N SER A 92 -20.42 -13.83 -21.86
CA SER A 92 -21.38 -14.17 -22.90
C SER A 92 -21.44 -15.67 -23.21
N LEU A 93 -20.33 -16.40 -23.04
CA LEU A 93 -20.32 -17.84 -23.16
C LEU A 93 -21.06 -18.52 -22.00
N PHE A 94 -20.91 -18.01 -20.77
CA PHE A 94 -21.64 -18.53 -19.61
C PHE A 94 -23.14 -18.20 -19.64
N GLU A 95 -23.52 -17.02 -20.16
CA GLU A 95 -24.91 -16.67 -20.40
C GLU A 95 -25.59 -17.65 -21.39
N ALA A 96 -24.87 -18.01 -22.45
CA ALA A 96 -25.37 -19.00 -23.43
C ALA A 96 -25.54 -20.40 -22.80
N MET A 97 -24.84 -20.70 -21.71
CA MET A 97 -24.98 -21.94 -20.93
C MET A 97 -26.03 -21.86 -19.83
N GLY A 98 -26.69 -20.69 -19.63
CA GLY A 98 -27.76 -20.50 -18.66
C GLY A 98 -27.32 -20.19 -17.22
N ASP A 99 -26.06 -20.01 -16.96
CA ASP A 99 -25.49 -19.97 -15.61
C ASP A 99 -25.06 -18.57 -15.09
N PHE A 100 -25.17 -17.50 -15.91
CA PHE A 100 -24.61 -16.19 -15.50
C PHE A 100 -25.51 -15.00 -15.79
N LYS A 101 -25.52 -14.05 -14.84
CA LYS A 101 -26.06 -12.69 -15.05
C LYS A 101 -25.00 -11.80 -15.67
N GLU A 102 -25.44 -10.80 -16.44
CA GLU A 102 -24.56 -9.75 -16.98
C GLU A 102 -23.59 -9.19 -15.92
N ILE A 103 -22.31 -9.01 -16.28
CA ILE A 103 -21.29 -8.47 -15.37
C ILE A 103 -21.62 -7.02 -15.03
N GLU A 104 -22.00 -6.76 -13.80
CA GLU A 104 -22.14 -5.41 -13.28
C GLU A 104 -20.77 -4.84 -12.93
N LEU A 105 -20.31 -3.82 -13.67
CA LEU A 105 -19.01 -3.17 -13.43
C LEU A 105 -19.07 -2.27 -12.21
N VAL A 106 -18.36 -2.63 -11.17
CA VAL A 106 -18.19 -1.81 -9.97
C VAL A 106 -17.44 -0.51 -10.30
N LYS A 107 -17.94 0.62 -9.80
CA LYS A 107 -17.27 1.92 -9.94
C LYS A 107 -16.19 2.09 -8.87
N PRO A 108 -14.95 2.48 -9.23
CA PRO A 108 -13.94 2.79 -8.23
C PRO A 108 -14.34 4.05 -7.45
N LYS A 109 -14.04 4.07 -6.15
CA LYS A 109 -14.19 5.27 -5.32
C LYS A 109 -13.13 6.31 -5.66
N TYR A 110 -11.90 5.84 -5.95
CA TYR A 110 -10.79 6.70 -6.31
C TYR A 110 -10.09 6.21 -7.58
N ILE A 111 -9.61 7.18 -8.36
CA ILE A 111 -8.68 6.96 -9.47
C ILE A 111 -7.30 7.40 -9.02
N ILE A 112 -6.30 6.52 -9.18
CA ILE A 112 -4.91 6.76 -8.88
C ILE A 112 -4.20 7.09 -10.18
N ARG A 113 -3.57 8.28 -10.24
CA ARG A 113 -2.80 8.76 -11.39
C ARG A 113 -1.39 9.12 -10.95
N ALA A 114 -0.39 8.61 -11.65
CA ALA A 114 1.00 8.95 -11.44
C ALA A 114 1.59 9.61 -12.68
N VAL A 115 2.52 10.54 -12.48
CA VAL A 115 3.27 11.21 -13.54
C VAL A 115 4.74 11.09 -13.19
N LEU A 116 5.55 10.49 -14.05
CA LEU A 116 7.01 10.51 -13.90
C LEU A 116 7.48 11.94 -14.14
N SER A 117 7.98 12.59 -13.10
CA SER A 117 8.39 14.01 -13.13
C SER A 117 9.90 14.17 -13.26
N ASP A 118 10.68 13.20 -12.72
CA ASP A 118 12.13 13.25 -12.79
C ASP A 118 12.74 11.85 -12.70
N TYR A 119 13.97 11.66 -13.21
CA TYR A 119 14.69 10.40 -13.14
C TYR A 119 16.21 10.58 -13.25
N GLU A 120 16.93 9.68 -12.58
CA GLU A 120 18.37 9.44 -12.70
C GLU A 120 18.64 7.92 -12.65
N ASP A 121 19.90 7.48 -12.75
CA ASP A 121 20.24 6.06 -12.74
C ASP A 121 19.72 5.28 -11.52
N ASN A 122 19.72 5.93 -10.35
CA ASN A 122 19.32 5.34 -9.08
C ASN A 122 18.16 6.06 -8.39
N TYR A 123 17.49 6.96 -9.11
CA TYR A 123 16.45 7.83 -8.60
C TYR A 123 15.32 7.99 -9.60
N VAL A 124 14.09 8.02 -9.11
CA VAL A 124 12.90 8.44 -9.85
C VAL A 124 11.97 9.24 -8.95
N SER A 125 11.25 10.17 -9.53
CA SER A 125 10.18 10.92 -8.86
C SER A 125 8.87 10.79 -9.62
N PHE A 126 7.78 10.52 -8.87
CA PHE A 126 6.44 10.46 -9.40
C PHE A 126 5.53 11.44 -8.69
N ASP A 127 4.82 12.27 -9.45
CA ASP A 127 3.72 13.08 -8.93
C ASP A 127 2.44 12.26 -8.91
N LEU A 128 2.01 11.92 -7.70
CA LEU A 128 0.80 11.14 -7.45
C LEU A 128 -0.40 12.06 -7.26
N LYS A 129 -1.54 11.69 -7.88
CA LYS A 129 -2.85 12.30 -7.63
C LYS A 129 -3.88 11.20 -7.38
N VAL A 130 -4.64 11.37 -6.31
CA VAL A 130 -5.79 10.53 -5.96
C VAL A 130 -7.04 11.34 -6.20
N ILE A 131 -7.85 10.91 -7.14
CA ILE A 131 -9.03 11.64 -7.60
C ILE A 131 -10.28 10.91 -7.12
N ASN A 132 -11.16 11.60 -6.40
CA ASN A 132 -12.46 11.09 -6.01
C ASN A 132 -13.37 11.04 -7.25
N VAL A 133 -13.86 9.86 -7.63
CA VAL A 133 -14.65 9.67 -8.85
C VAL A 133 -16.00 10.38 -8.78
N LYS A 134 -16.60 10.46 -7.59
CA LYS A 134 -17.92 11.07 -7.41
C LYS A 134 -17.90 12.59 -7.59
N THR A 135 -16.82 13.25 -7.17
CA THR A 135 -16.72 14.72 -7.16
C THR A 135 -15.73 15.27 -8.17
N ALA A 136 -14.94 14.40 -8.82
CA ALA A 136 -13.78 14.77 -9.65
C ALA A 136 -12.71 15.60 -8.90
N ALA A 137 -12.81 15.75 -7.58
CA ALA A 137 -11.85 16.49 -6.78
C ALA A 137 -10.58 15.66 -6.53
N ILE A 138 -9.42 16.33 -6.50
CA ILE A 138 -8.17 15.74 -6.05
C ILE A 138 -8.25 15.61 -4.52
N ALA A 139 -8.42 14.40 -4.03
CA ALA A 139 -8.47 14.12 -2.59
C ALA A 139 -7.08 14.18 -1.95
N TYR A 140 -6.05 13.67 -2.65
CA TYR A 140 -4.67 13.68 -2.20
C TYR A 140 -3.74 13.92 -3.39
N SER A 141 -2.65 14.63 -3.16
CA SER A 141 -1.58 14.84 -4.15
C SER A 141 -0.24 14.88 -3.44
N ARG A 142 0.76 14.21 -4.02
CA ARG A 142 2.09 14.14 -3.43
C ARG A 142 3.14 13.76 -4.48
N SER A 143 4.35 14.30 -4.33
CA SER A 143 5.55 13.80 -5.02
C SER A 143 6.16 12.65 -4.22
N ILE A 144 6.42 11.53 -4.86
CA ILE A 144 6.96 10.31 -4.26
C ILE A 144 8.23 9.92 -4.99
N GLU A 145 9.29 9.73 -4.20
CA GLU A 145 10.62 9.43 -4.70
C GLU A 145 11.00 7.98 -4.44
N GLY A 146 11.60 7.35 -5.44
CA GLY A 146 12.27 6.06 -5.30
C GLY A 146 13.77 6.24 -5.44
N LYS A 147 14.52 5.88 -4.38
CA LYS A 147 16.00 5.96 -4.35
C LYS A 147 16.60 4.59 -4.06
N VAL A 148 17.71 4.28 -4.70
CA VAL A 148 18.49 3.07 -4.44
C VAL A 148 19.92 3.48 -4.12
N SER A 149 20.37 3.19 -2.90
CA SER A 149 21.77 3.38 -2.54
C SER A 149 22.61 2.23 -3.11
N ASN A 150 23.66 2.56 -3.86
CA ASN A 150 24.68 1.59 -4.27
C ASN A 150 25.55 1.23 -3.07
N VAL A 151 25.07 0.34 -2.20
CA VAL A 151 25.91 -0.22 -1.13
C VAL A 151 26.75 -1.33 -1.75
N LEU A 152 28.01 -1.04 -2.02
CA LEU A 152 29.02 -2.05 -2.31
C LEU A 152 29.21 -2.89 -1.05
N LYS A 153 28.61 -4.06 -0.96
CA LYS A 153 28.90 -5.03 0.08
C LYS A 153 30.29 -5.60 -0.17
N LYS A 154 31.29 -5.13 0.59
CA LYS A 154 32.58 -5.83 0.69
C LYS A 154 32.35 -7.09 1.52
N GLN A 155 32.28 -8.25 0.88
CA GLN A 155 32.40 -9.52 1.60
C GLN A 155 33.88 -9.90 1.68
N SER A 156 34.41 -9.99 2.89
CA SER A 156 35.72 -10.59 3.16
C SER A 156 35.51 -12.01 3.67
N ILE A 157 35.97 -12.99 2.92
CA ILE A 157 36.02 -14.38 3.37
C ILE A 157 37.41 -14.66 3.91
N LYS A 158 37.52 -14.99 5.21
CA LYS A 158 38.78 -15.46 5.82
C LYS A 158 38.85 -16.98 5.68
N ILE A 159 39.78 -17.48 4.88
CA ILE A 159 40.10 -18.89 4.78
C ILE A 159 41.58 -19.05 5.22
N ASN A 160 41.83 -19.81 6.29
CA ASN A 160 43.14 -20.24 6.77
C ASN A 160 44.22 -19.14 6.81
N ASN A 161 44.09 -18.18 7.70
CA ASN A 161 45.06 -17.10 7.96
C ASN A 161 45.50 -16.22 6.77
N ASN A 162 45.02 -16.47 5.58
CA ASN A 162 45.16 -15.60 4.42
C ASN A 162 43.86 -14.83 4.15
N SER A 163 43.94 -13.51 4.25
CA SER A 163 42.81 -12.63 3.89
C SER A 163 42.79 -12.47 2.37
N PHE A 164 41.87 -13.16 1.69
CA PHE A 164 41.56 -12.87 0.31
C PHE A 164 40.46 -11.80 0.29
N SER A 165 40.78 -10.61 -0.17
CA SER A 165 39.78 -9.61 -0.46
C SER A 165 39.22 -9.85 -1.86
N TYR A 166 38.04 -10.47 -1.96
CA TYR A 166 37.30 -10.57 -3.19
C TYR A 166 36.49 -9.28 -3.36
N LYS A 167 36.92 -8.44 -4.29
CA LYS A 167 36.05 -7.40 -4.84
C LYS A 167 35.12 -8.11 -5.84
N GLU A 168 33.98 -8.51 -5.40
CA GLU A 168 32.87 -8.73 -6.31
C GLU A 168 32.43 -7.35 -6.81
N GLU A 169 33.05 -6.87 -7.87
CA GLU A 169 32.40 -5.94 -8.75
C GLU A 169 31.20 -6.70 -9.32
N VAL A 170 30.09 -6.64 -8.61
CA VAL A 170 28.81 -6.85 -9.23
C VAL A 170 28.77 -5.76 -10.28
N GLU A 171 29.10 -6.10 -11.53
CA GLU A 171 28.71 -5.30 -12.66
C GLU A 171 27.21 -5.12 -12.52
N VAL A 172 26.84 -4.01 -11.89
CA VAL A 172 25.48 -3.52 -11.94
C VAL A 172 25.29 -3.32 -13.42
N PHE A 173 24.68 -4.31 -14.06
CA PHE A 173 24.23 -4.17 -15.42
C PHE A 173 23.66 -2.78 -15.51
N LYS A 174 24.29 -1.90 -16.26
CA LYS A 174 23.77 -0.59 -16.63
C LYS A 174 22.50 -0.84 -17.44
N LYS A 175 21.45 -1.31 -16.76
CA LYS A 175 20.13 -1.28 -17.31
C LYS A 175 19.81 0.19 -17.41
N THR A 176 19.61 0.63 -18.62
CA THR A 176 19.16 1.97 -19.00
C THR A 176 17.86 2.41 -18.34
N VAL A 177 17.29 1.59 -17.47
CA VAL A 177 16.05 1.81 -16.74
C VAL A 177 16.31 1.69 -15.24
N PRO A 178 16.00 2.67 -14.42
CA PRO A 178 16.19 2.63 -12.96
C PRO A 178 15.16 1.71 -12.27
N SER A 179 15.12 0.43 -12.68
CA SER A 179 14.08 -0.52 -12.30
C SER A 179 13.94 -0.74 -10.80
N ARG A 180 15.04 -0.64 -10.03
CA ARG A 180 15.02 -0.74 -8.57
C ARG A 180 14.43 0.51 -7.93
N ALA A 181 14.80 1.70 -8.42
CA ALA A 181 14.24 2.95 -7.95
C ALA A 181 12.75 3.04 -8.24
N ILE A 182 12.32 2.59 -9.43
CA ILE A 182 10.90 2.51 -9.79
C ILE A 182 10.12 1.59 -8.84
N ARG A 183 10.65 0.41 -8.52
CA ARG A 183 10.00 -0.50 -7.57
C ARG A 183 9.94 0.11 -6.16
N ALA A 184 10.99 0.80 -5.72
CA ALA A 184 10.99 1.51 -4.45
C ALA A 184 9.92 2.61 -4.42
N ALA A 185 9.77 3.38 -5.51
CA ALA A 185 8.71 4.38 -5.64
C ALA A 185 7.31 3.75 -5.62
N ILE A 186 7.09 2.62 -6.30
CA ILE A 186 5.79 1.93 -6.30
C ILE A 186 5.42 1.46 -4.90
N ASN A 187 6.36 0.88 -4.16
CA ASN A 187 6.13 0.45 -2.78
C ASN A 187 5.80 1.64 -1.87
N GLU A 188 6.50 2.76 -2.02
CA GLU A 188 6.20 3.98 -1.27
C GLU A 188 4.84 4.58 -1.65
N ILE A 189 4.44 4.51 -2.94
CA ILE A 189 3.10 4.90 -3.39
C ILE A 189 2.04 4.02 -2.72
N ALA A 190 2.22 2.70 -2.73
CA ALA A 190 1.28 1.77 -2.12
C ALA A 190 1.14 2.02 -0.62
N GLY A 191 2.25 2.18 0.10
CA GLY A 191 2.25 2.51 1.53
C GLY A 191 1.60 3.86 1.84
N TYR A 192 1.85 4.88 1.03
CA TYR A 192 1.20 6.17 1.18
C TYR A 192 -0.32 6.09 0.97
N LEU A 193 -0.76 5.37 -0.06
CA LEU A 193 -2.19 5.17 -0.34
C LEU A 193 -2.87 4.40 0.78
N ASP A 194 -2.23 3.37 1.30
CA ASP A 194 -2.73 2.61 2.45
C ASP A 194 -2.92 3.51 3.68
N CYS A 195 -1.93 4.34 3.96
CA CYS A 195 -1.98 5.30 5.04
C CYS A 195 -3.15 6.31 4.90
N VAL A 196 -3.21 7.03 3.77
CA VAL A 196 -4.14 8.16 3.64
C VAL A 196 -5.58 7.74 3.31
N LEU A 197 -5.78 6.59 2.71
CA LEU A 197 -7.10 6.12 2.31
C LEU A 197 -7.72 5.19 3.35
N TYR A 198 -6.94 4.28 3.94
CA TYR A 198 -7.45 3.21 4.79
C TYR A 198 -7.09 3.40 6.27
N LEU A 199 -5.81 3.37 6.64
CA LEU A 199 -5.36 3.41 8.04
C LEU A 199 -5.76 4.72 8.73
N LYS A 200 -5.40 5.85 8.16
CA LYS A 200 -5.71 7.22 8.65
C LYS A 200 -5.29 7.48 10.10
N ASP A 201 -4.18 6.87 10.48
CA ASP A 201 -3.60 6.93 11.82
C ASP A 201 -2.33 7.80 11.86
N ASP A 202 -1.43 7.51 12.80
CA ASP A 202 -0.17 8.25 13.01
C ASP A 202 0.75 8.26 11.78
N CYS A 203 0.55 7.35 10.82
CA CYS A 203 1.30 7.33 9.57
C CYS A 203 1.17 8.63 8.76
N ILE A 204 0.04 9.34 8.90
CA ILE A 204 -0.17 10.63 8.21
C ILE A 204 0.88 11.65 8.67
N ALA A 205 1.17 11.71 9.98
CA ALA A 205 2.17 12.61 10.54
C ALA A 205 3.58 12.29 10.00
N GLU A 206 3.91 11.01 9.86
CA GLU A 206 5.19 10.59 9.27
C GLU A 206 5.32 11.05 7.81
N TYR A 207 4.28 10.86 7.01
CA TYR A 207 4.25 11.32 5.63
C TYR A 207 4.31 12.84 5.51
N GLN A 208 3.64 13.58 6.38
CA GLN A 208 3.74 15.05 6.44
C GLN A 208 5.17 15.50 6.77
N ALA A 209 5.82 14.89 7.76
CA ALA A 209 7.20 15.18 8.11
C ALA A 209 8.19 14.85 6.97
N LYS A 210 7.97 13.78 6.19
CA LYS A 210 8.73 13.48 4.98
C LYS A 210 8.60 14.61 3.94
N GLU A 211 7.38 15.09 3.71
CA GLU A 211 7.10 16.15 2.74
C GLU A 211 7.73 17.49 3.14
N GLU A 212 7.68 17.85 4.40
CA GLU A 212 8.33 19.04 4.91
C GLU A 212 9.85 18.99 4.76
N ARG A 213 10.46 17.82 4.98
CA ARG A 213 11.90 17.62 4.74
C ARG A 213 12.24 17.78 3.26
N ARG A 214 11.43 17.21 2.37
CA ARG A 214 11.61 17.34 0.91
C ARG A 214 11.54 18.82 0.48
N LYS A 215 10.55 19.57 0.93
CA LYS A 215 10.40 21.00 0.62
C LYS A 215 11.61 21.79 1.09
N ARG A 216 12.06 21.59 2.33
CA ARG A 216 13.25 22.28 2.86
C ARG A 216 14.52 21.96 2.09
N SER A 217 14.68 20.72 1.61
CA SER A 217 15.83 20.34 0.78
C SER A 217 15.82 21.06 -0.58
N ASN A 218 14.66 21.23 -1.18
CA ASN A 218 14.55 21.95 -2.46
C ASN A 218 14.79 23.46 -2.29
N ASP A 219 14.25 24.07 -1.22
CA ASP A 219 14.44 25.50 -0.94
C ASP A 219 15.93 25.85 -0.72
N THR A 220 16.75 24.88 -0.24
CA THR A 220 18.20 25.11 -0.09
C THR A 220 18.98 25.00 -1.41
N LEU A 221 18.43 24.32 -2.43
CA LEU A 221 19.07 24.21 -3.75
C LEU A 221 18.82 25.43 -4.64
N ASP A 222 17.74 26.18 -4.42
CA ASP A 222 17.42 27.38 -5.19
C ASP A 222 18.29 28.62 -4.82
N PHE A 223 19.20 28.46 -3.84
CA PHE A 223 20.13 29.52 -3.40
C PHE A 223 21.56 29.40 -3.97
N PHE A 224 21.82 28.44 -4.86
CA PHE A 224 23.11 28.28 -5.53
C PHE A 224 22.93 28.30 -7.07
#